data_f72d22a4d0e0ccdcca738d18c715e48b
#
_entry.id   f72d22a4d0e0ccdcca738d18c715e48b
#
_cell.length_a   1.000
_cell.length_b   1.000
_cell.length_c   1.000
_cell.angle_alpha   90.00
_cell.angle_beta   90.00
_cell.angle_gamma   90.00
#
_symmetry.space_group_name_H-M   'P 1'
#
loop_
_entity.id
_entity.type
_entity.pdbx_description
1 polymer ?
#
loop_
_entity_poly.entity_id
_entity_poly.type
_entity_poly.pdbx_seq_one_letter_code
_entity_poly.pdbx_strand_id
1 'polypeptide(L)'
;MTGSTYDIGDCMVKYTYEGDSGTPHYVALNRSPVGDGESYCSRIDISAVEMTEKVNLQLLSNSGKVLDTFSTSVEDYSKSLLASNTKEYAAYKPVVKAMLNYGAASQQYFGFMTYALANRSLTNADKTIQQIPQATLKQYAANSCIRQFSMSGIHYYGSSLVVGDDVKLRHYFKLDSGRDISNYSFATYVGGDMIGYATPCRSKDKDMYYIEVTCTNRNFFSGMRTIVSNGNTETILDYQPMNYIAKAYGSSKLTSELKTLLDAMYWFEYQKIK
;
A
#
# COMPACT_ATOMS: atom_id res chain seq x y z
N MET A 1 38.71 28.79 8.75
CA MET A 1 37.74 27.74 8.98
C MET A 1 37.59 26.96 7.68
N THR A 2 38.24 25.82 7.59
CA THR A 2 38.11 24.94 6.41
C THR A 2 36.73 24.30 6.47
N GLY A 3 35.78 24.80 5.67
CA GLY A 3 34.49 24.15 5.50
C GLY A 3 34.70 22.78 4.87
N SER A 4 34.47 21.71 5.61
CA SER A 4 34.43 20.39 5.03
C SER A 4 33.22 20.33 4.12
N THR A 5 33.46 20.32 2.81
CA THR A 5 32.41 20.01 1.82
C THR A 5 32.08 18.53 1.95
N TYR A 6 30.89 18.21 2.49
CA TYR A 6 30.37 16.85 2.46
C TYR A 6 29.78 16.58 1.07
N ASP A 7 30.10 15.44 0.49
CA ASP A 7 29.35 14.95 -0.66
C ASP A 7 28.01 14.41 -0.13
N ILE A 8 26.91 15.06 -0.49
CA ILE A 8 25.58 14.67 -0.05
C ILE A 8 25.23 13.26 -0.52
N GLY A 9 25.79 12.80 -1.63
CA GLY A 9 25.62 11.44 -2.16
C GLY A 9 26.13 10.34 -1.20
N ASP A 10 27.06 10.67 -0.32
CA ASP A 10 27.61 9.75 0.69
C ASP A 10 26.87 9.82 2.03
N CYS A 11 25.86 10.69 2.14
CA CYS A 11 25.08 10.83 3.36
C CYS A 11 23.97 9.79 3.43
N MET A 12 23.46 9.56 4.64
CA MET A 12 22.28 8.73 4.90
C MET A 12 21.31 9.44 5.84
N VAL A 13 20.05 9.03 5.78
CA VAL A 13 19.03 9.46 6.73
C VAL A 13 18.82 8.36 7.77
N LYS A 14 19.04 8.71 9.03
CA LYS A 14 18.59 7.92 10.18
C LYS A 14 17.22 8.45 10.58
N TYR A 15 16.27 7.55 10.82
CA TYR A 15 14.96 7.95 11.33
C TYR A 15 14.45 7.03 12.43
N THR A 16 13.58 7.58 13.28
CA THR A 16 12.87 6.86 14.34
C THR A 16 11.43 7.34 14.38
N TYR A 17 10.50 6.44 14.69
CA TYR A 17 9.12 6.81 15.00
C TYR A 17 8.99 7.22 16.46
N GLU A 18 8.11 8.18 16.76
CA GLU A 18 7.89 8.64 18.15
C GLU A 18 7.30 7.53 19.04
N GLY A 19 6.43 6.69 18.47
CA GLY A 19 5.81 5.55 19.16
C GLY A 19 6.64 4.26 19.16
N ASP A 20 7.72 4.20 18.39
CA ASP A 20 8.65 3.08 18.40
C ASP A 20 9.62 3.21 19.58
N SER A 21 10.01 2.09 20.18
CA SER A 21 10.96 2.01 21.30
C SER A 21 12.37 2.59 20.99
N GLY A 22 12.46 3.46 19.99
CA GLY A 22 13.67 4.15 19.59
C GLY A 22 14.61 3.34 18.69
N THR A 23 14.13 2.25 18.09
CA THR A 23 14.91 1.48 17.11
C THR A 23 15.19 2.34 15.88
N PRO A 24 16.47 2.67 15.60
CA PRO A 24 16.79 3.49 14.46
C PRO A 24 16.74 2.71 13.14
N HIS A 25 16.17 3.35 12.13
CA HIS A 25 16.18 2.89 10.75
C HIS A 25 17.15 3.76 9.93
N TYR A 26 17.72 3.20 8.87
CA TYR A 26 18.66 3.91 8.01
C TYR A 26 18.28 3.74 6.56
N VAL A 27 18.25 4.84 5.80
CA VAL A 27 17.99 4.85 4.36
C VAL A 27 19.02 5.72 3.65
N ALA A 28 19.44 5.27 2.47
CA ALA A 28 20.36 6.02 1.63
C ALA A 28 19.65 7.23 1.00
N LEU A 29 20.42 8.29 0.75
CA LEU A 29 20.01 9.38 -0.12
C LEU A 29 20.27 8.99 -1.58
N ASN A 30 19.27 9.24 -2.43
CA ASN A 30 19.37 9.03 -3.86
C ASN A 30 19.16 10.38 -4.57
N ARG A 31 19.78 10.56 -5.74
CA ARG A 31 19.45 11.72 -6.56
C ARG A 31 17.96 11.70 -6.89
N SER A 32 17.30 12.82 -6.72
CA SER A 32 15.89 12.96 -7.07
C SER A 32 15.73 12.77 -8.59
N PRO A 33 14.77 11.95 -9.04
CA PRO A 33 14.46 11.84 -10.47
C PRO A 33 13.72 13.07 -11.00
N VAL A 34 13.36 14.01 -10.12
CA VAL A 34 12.59 15.22 -10.44
C VAL A 34 13.42 16.44 -10.08
N GLY A 35 13.50 17.42 -10.98
CA GLY A 35 14.22 18.67 -10.76
C GLY A 35 15.49 18.79 -11.60
N ASP A 36 16.38 19.68 -11.17
CA ASP A 36 17.64 20.03 -11.85
C ASP A 36 18.80 19.04 -11.64
N GLY A 37 18.54 17.92 -10.93
CA GLY A 37 19.55 16.92 -10.61
C GLY A 37 20.44 17.26 -9.40
N GLU A 38 20.19 18.38 -8.72
CA GLU A 38 20.92 18.78 -7.51
C GLU A 38 20.19 18.37 -6.22
N SER A 39 18.94 17.93 -6.33
CA SER A 39 18.13 17.49 -5.20
C SER A 39 18.35 16.01 -4.87
N TYR A 40 18.34 15.70 -3.59
CA TYR A 40 18.42 14.34 -3.07
C TYR A 40 17.15 13.98 -2.31
N CYS A 41 16.76 12.72 -2.35
CA CYS A 41 15.60 12.21 -1.65
C CYS A 41 15.89 10.84 -1.04
N SER A 42 15.14 10.48 0.00
CA SER A 42 15.02 9.11 0.49
C SER A 42 13.56 8.78 0.68
N ARG A 43 13.25 7.49 0.60
CA ARG A 43 11.90 6.98 0.81
C ARG A 43 11.79 6.40 2.22
N ILE A 44 10.77 6.85 2.94
CA ILE A 44 10.37 6.29 4.24
C ILE A 44 8.94 5.80 4.05
N ASP A 45 8.71 4.51 4.28
CA ASP A 45 7.39 3.92 4.16
C ASP A 45 6.65 4.10 5.50
N ILE A 46 5.49 4.77 5.44
CA ILE A 46 4.62 5.07 6.58
C ILE A 46 3.26 4.44 6.30
N SER A 47 2.80 3.59 7.19
CA SER A 47 1.51 2.93 7.03
C SER A 47 0.33 3.92 7.16
N ALA A 48 -0.81 3.53 6.59
CA ALA A 48 -2.01 4.37 6.62
C ALA A 48 -2.48 4.70 8.05
N VAL A 49 -2.25 3.80 9.00
CA VAL A 49 -2.63 4.01 10.41
C VAL A 49 -1.68 4.96 11.15
N GLU A 50 -0.44 5.11 10.67
CA GLU A 50 0.66 5.86 11.32
C GLU A 50 0.83 7.29 10.76
N MET A 51 -0.06 7.75 9.88
CA MET A 51 0.06 9.06 9.21
C MET A 51 0.17 10.26 10.16
N THR A 52 -0.26 10.12 11.40
CA THR A 52 -0.17 11.16 12.45
C THR A 52 1.02 11.00 13.38
N GLU A 53 1.72 9.87 13.26
CA GLU A 53 2.92 9.60 14.06
C GLU A 53 4.09 10.47 13.58
N LYS A 54 4.83 11.02 14.55
CA LYS A 54 6.03 11.82 14.24
C LYS A 54 7.18 10.92 13.85
N VAL A 55 7.83 11.30 12.76
CA VAL A 55 9.10 10.71 12.31
C VAL A 55 10.20 11.72 12.58
N ASN A 56 11.16 11.34 13.43
CA ASN A 56 12.35 12.13 13.74
C ASN A 56 13.47 11.70 12.79
N LEU A 57 13.98 12.63 12.00
CA LEU A 57 14.98 12.41 10.97
C LEU A 57 16.30 13.07 11.34
N GLN A 58 17.39 12.40 11.06
CA GLN A 58 18.74 12.92 11.17
C GLN A 58 19.50 12.69 9.87
N LEU A 59 19.99 13.74 9.25
CA LEU A 59 20.95 13.63 8.14
C LEU A 59 22.33 13.34 8.74
N LEU A 60 22.92 12.23 8.34
CA LEU A 60 24.24 11.79 8.81
C LEU A 60 25.25 11.87 7.66
N SER A 61 26.46 12.36 7.96
CA SER A 61 27.61 12.20 7.06
C SER A 61 28.05 10.73 6.99
N ASN A 62 28.92 10.40 6.05
CA ASN A 62 29.56 9.07 5.95
C ASN A 62 30.35 8.66 7.23
N SER A 63 30.79 9.64 8.03
CA SER A 63 31.45 9.38 9.33
C SER A 63 30.47 9.26 10.50
N GLY A 64 29.15 9.30 10.25
CA GLY A 64 28.11 9.22 11.28
C GLY A 64 27.85 10.53 12.05
N LYS A 65 28.47 11.67 11.65
CA LYS A 65 28.20 12.96 12.26
C LYS A 65 26.82 13.46 11.83
N VAL A 66 26.00 13.91 12.80
CA VAL A 66 24.72 14.57 12.51
C VAL A 66 24.97 15.92 11.86
N LEU A 67 24.43 16.09 10.66
CA LEU A 67 24.53 17.34 9.87
C LEU A 67 23.28 18.19 10.05
N ASP A 68 22.10 17.56 10.12
CA ASP A 68 20.81 18.23 10.30
C ASP A 68 19.80 17.32 10.97
N THR A 69 18.74 17.91 11.54
CA THR A 69 17.65 17.19 12.22
C THR A 69 16.31 17.79 11.81
N PHE A 70 15.33 16.93 11.57
CA PHE A 70 13.98 17.34 11.21
C PHE A 70 12.95 16.39 11.83
N SER A 71 11.79 16.91 12.21
CA SER A 71 10.67 16.09 12.70
C SER A 71 9.40 16.46 11.96
N THR A 72 8.70 15.48 11.46
CA THR A 72 7.46 15.68 10.72
C THR A 72 6.54 14.45 10.81
N SER A 73 5.33 14.59 10.31
CA SER A 73 4.41 13.48 10.05
C SER A 73 3.79 13.65 8.67
N VAL A 74 3.15 12.60 8.16
CA VAL A 74 2.36 12.71 6.91
C VAL A 74 1.26 13.75 7.07
N GLU A 75 0.62 13.83 8.26
CA GLU A 75 -0.40 14.82 8.56
C GLU A 75 0.15 16.25 8.49
N ASP A 76 1.34 16.54 9.09
CA ASP A 76 1.92 17.88 9.08
C ASP A 76 2.31 18.33 7.68
N TYR A 77 2.96 17.45 6.90
CA TYR A 77 3.26 17.73 5.50
C TYR A 77 1.99 18.03 4.71
N SER A 78 0.95 17.20 4.91
CA SER A 78 -0.34 17.36 4.25
C SER A 78 -1.01 18.69 4.60
N LYS A 79 -0.97 19.12 5.86
CA LYS A 79 -1.47 20.44 6.31
C LYS A 79 -0.77 21.58 5.58
N SER A 80 0.56 21.52 5.49
CA SER A 80 1.35 22.55 4.80
C SER A 80 0.99 22.62 3.32
N LEU A 81 0.83 21.47 2.64
CA LEU A 81 0.45 21.40 1.23
C LEU A 81 -0.97 21.95 1.02
N LEU A 82 -1.93 21.57 1.87
CA LEU A 82 -3.32 22.03 1.77
C LEU A 82 -3.45 23.53 2.01
N ALA A 83 -2.62 24.12 2.88
CA ALA A 83 -2.58 25.55 3.18
C ALA A 83 -1.92 26.37 2.05
N SER A 84 -1.11 25.75 1.21
CA SER A 84 -0.44 26.44 0.09
C SER A 84 -1.45 26.93 -0.95
N ASN A 85 -1.24 28.15 -1.45
CA ASN A 85 -2.03 28.77 -2.53
C ASN A 85 -1.31 28.72 -3.90
N THR A 86 -0.21 28.01 -4.02
CA THR A 86 0.49 27.88 -5.29
C THR A 86 -0.29 27.00 -6.26
N LYS A 87 -0.23 27.34 -7.55
CA LYS A 87 -0.91 26.55 -8.61
C LYS A 87 -0.37 25.12 -8.68
N GLU A 88 0.92 24.96 -8.39
CA GLU A 88 1.60 23.66 -8.38
C GLU A 88 0.94 22.69 -7.40
N TYR A 89 0.65 23.12 -6.17
CA TYR A 89 0.03 22.26 -5.17
C TYR A 89 -1.48 22.11 -5.31
N ALA A 90 -2.15 22.97 -6.09
CA ALA A 90 -3.59 22.90 -6.26
C ALA A 90 -4.06 21.55 -6.84
N ALA A 91 -3.29 20.98 -7.78
CA ALA A 91 -3.58 19.69 -8.40
C ALA A 91 -3.49 18.50 -7.40
N TYR A 92 -2.66 18.63 -6.37
CA TYR A 92 -2.45 17.55 -5.38
C TYR A 92 -3.46 17.58 -4.21
N LYS A 93 -4.16 18.70 -3.99
CA LYS A 93 -5.11 18.82 -2.86
C LYS A 93 -6.17 17.72 -2.82
N PRO A 94 -6.80 17.31 -3.94
CA PRO A 94 -7.78 16.23 -3.91
C PRO A 94 -7.21 14.89 -3.43
N VAL A 95 -6.02 14.50 -3.93
CA VAL A 95 -5.39 13.24 -3.54
C VAL A 95 -4.94 13.27 -2.07
N VAL A 96 -4.43 14.43 -1.59
CA VAL A 96 -4.03 14.58 -0.18
C VAL A 96 -5.23 14.48 0.76
N LYS A 97 -6.37 15.09 0.43
CA LYS A 97 -7.60 14.94 1.22
C LYS A 97 -8.07 13.49 1.25
N ALA A 98 -8.06 12.80 0.11
CA ALA A 98 -8.43 11.40 0.01
C ALA A 98 -7.46 10.50 0.81
N MET A 99 -6.16 10.78 0.76
CA MET A 99 -5.13 10.09 1.55
C MET A 99 -5.38 10.23 3.06
N LEU A 100 -5.64 11.44 3.55
CA LEU A 100 -5.93 11.67 4.96
C LEU A 100 -7.22 10.99 5.42
N ASN A 101 -8.25 10.94 4.57
CA ASN A 101 -9.47 10.18 4.84
C ASN A 101 -9.21 8.67 4.89
N TYR A 102 -8.36 8.16 4.00
CA TYR A 102 -7.94 6.75 4.02
C TYR A 102 -7.16 6.42 5.30
N GLY A 103 -6.24 7.28 5.73
CA GLY A 103 -5.55 7.15 7.01
C GLY A 103 -6.50 7.10 8.20
N ALA A 104 -7.44 8.04 8.28
CA ALA A 104 -8.42 8.09 9.36
C ALA A 104 -9.35 6.86 9.38
N ALA A 105 -9.80 6.39 8.22
CA ALA A 105 -10.62 5.18 8.12
C ALA A 105 -9.82 3.93 8.53
N SER A 106 -8.52 3.86 8.17
CA SER A 106 -7.62 2.80 8.59
C SER A 106 -7.43 2.80 10.11
N GLN A 107 -7.16 3.97 10.71
CA GLN A 107 -7.03 4.12 12.16
C GLN A 107 -8.29 3.66 12.91
N GLN A 108 -9.47 4.02 12.43
CA GLN A 108 -10.73 3.60 13.03
C GLN A 108 -10.96 2.09 12.90
N TYR A 109 -10.72 1.52 11.71
CA TYR A 109 -10.93 0.10 11.46
C TYR A 109 -9.99 -0.80 12.29
N PHE A 110 -8.72 -0.41 12.42
CA PHE A 110 -7.72 -1.17 13.18
C PHE A 110 -7.66 -0.79 14.67
N GLY A 111 -8.38 0.22 15.11
CA GLY A 111 -8.36 0.72 16.49
C GLY A 111 -7.03 1.36 16.88
N PHE A 112 -6.26 1.90 15.92
CA PHE A 112 -4.93 2.47 16.13
C PHE A 112 -5.00 4.00 16.13
N MET A 113 -4.44 4.66 17.14
CA MET A 113 -4.37 6.14 17.29
C MET A 113 -5.70 6.86 17.01
N THR A 114 -6.83 6.28 17.39
CA THR A 114 -8.17 6.81 17.13
C THR A 114 -8.45 8.16 17.78
N TYR A 115 -7.62 8.57 18.76
CA TYR A 115 -7.65 9.89 19.39
C TYR A 115 -7.01 10.99 18.53
N ALA A 116 -6.28 10.61 17.48
CA ALA A 116 -5.54 11.52 16.60
C ALA A 116 -5.73 11.14 15.13
N LEU A 117 -6.97 11.20 14.63
CA LEU A 117 -7.28 10.82 13.25
C LEU A 117 -6.56 11.67 12.21
N ALA A 118 -6.04 11.05 11.17
CA ALA A 118 -5.25 11.68 10.11
C ALA A 118 -6.01 12.85 9.42
N ASN A 119 -7.34 12.74 9.31
CA ASN A 119 -8.18 13.76 8.67
C ASN A 119 -8.73 14.83 9.62
N ARG A 120 -8.28 14.87 10.91
CA ARG A 120 -8.84 15.80 11.92
C ARG A 120 -8.77 17.26 11.52
N SER A 121 -7.78 17.64 10.71
CA SER A 121 -7.56 19.02 10.22
C SER A 121 -8.43 19.38 9.00
N LEU A 122 -9.10 18.43 8.37
CA LEU A 122 -9.98 18.68 7.24
C LEU A 122 -11.32 19.30 7.69
N THR A 123 -11.97 20.03 6.79
CA THR A 123 -13.35 20.51 7.00
C THR A 123 -14.32 19.31 7.05
N ASN A 124 -15.51 19.51 7.63
CA ASN A 124 -16.51 18.43 7.67
C ASN A 124 -16.93 17.98 6.27
N ALA A 125 -16.97 18.89 5.30
CA ALA A 125 -17.26 18.56 3.90
C ALA A 125 -16.15 17.67 3.31
N ASP A 126 -14.88 17.99 3.58
CA ASP A 126 -13.72 17.23 3.07
C ASP A 126 -13.55 15.86 3.78
N LYS A 127 -14.08 15.70 4.99
CA LYS A 127 -14.09 14.41 5.72
C LYS A 127 -15.15 13.44 5.20
N THR A 128 -16.10 13.92 4.41
CA THR A 128 -17.18 13.09 3.89
C THR A 128 -16.64 12.14 2.82
N ILE A 129 -16.61 10.84 3.14
CA ILE A 129 -16.21 9.79 2.21
C ILE A 129 -17.43 9.34 1.42
N GLN A 130 -17.39 9.50 0.11
CA GLN A 130 -18.45 9.04 -0.78
C GLN A 130 -18.41 7.51 -0.91
N GLN A 131 -19.57 6.89 -1.09
CA GLN A 131 -19.65 5.48 -1.37
C GLN A 131 -19.12 5.17 -2.78
N ILE A 132 -18.55 3.99 -2.96
CA ILE A 132 -18.16 3.50 -4.27
C ILE A 132 -19.40 3.39 -5.17
N PRO A 133 -19.35 3.91 -6.42
CA PRO A 133 -20.50 3.83 -7.32
C PRO A 133 -20.94 2.38 -7.57
N GLN A 134 -22.26 2.14 -7.49
CA GLN A 134 -22.82 0.80 -7.69
C GLN A 134 -22.48 0.18 -9.05
N ALA A 135 -22.39 1.02 -10.11
CA ALA A 135 -21.98 0.57 -11.44
C ALA A 135 -20.55 -0.02 -11.41
N THR A 136 -19.63 0.65 -10.70
CA THR A 136 -18.26 0.18 -10.51
C THR A 136 -18.23 -1.16 -9.77
N LEU A 137 -18.96 -1.28 -8.64
CA LEU A 137 -19.02 -2.53 -7.90
C LEU A 137 -19.56 -3.68 -8.75
N LYS A 138 -20.62 -3.46 -9.54
CA LYS A 138 -21.19 -4.45 -10.45
C LYS A 138 -20.18 -4.92 -11.52
N GLN A 139 -19.44 -3.99 -12.09
CA GLN A 139 -18.40 -4.30 -13.08
C GLN A 139 -17.37 -5.30 -12.53
N TYR A 140 -16.87 -5.08 -11.32
CA TYR A 140 -15.85 -5.92 -10.71
C TYR A 140 -16.41 -7.20 -10.06
N ALA A 141 -17.67 -7.21 -9.63
CA ALA A 141 -18.34 -8.40 -9.11
C ALA A 141 -18.57 -9.46 -10.19
N ALA A 142 -18.80 -9.04 -11.45
CA ALA A 142 -19.02 -9.95 -12.58
C ALA A 142 -17.76 -10.74 -12.97
N ASN A 143 -16.57 -10.21 -12.67
CA ASN A 143 -15.28 -10.84 -12.98
C ASN A 143 -14.89 -11.84 -11.89
N SER A 144 -15.53 -13.01 -11.86
CA SER A 144 -15.21 -14.06 -10.89
C SER A 144 -14.20 -15.04 -11.49
N CYS A 145 -12.92 -14.79 -11.17
CA CYS A 145 -11.78 -15.63 -11.58
C CYS A 145 -11.73 -17.00 -10.92
N ILE A 146 -12.52 -17.24 -9.86
CA ILE A 146 -12.56 -18.53 -9.14
C ILE A 146 -13.01 -19.67 -10.06
N ARG A 147 -13.86 -19.38 -11.05
CA ARG A 147 -14.37 -20.36 -12.00
C ARG A 147 -13.35 -20.80 -13.08
N GLN A 148 -12.26 -20.07 -13.22
CA GLN A 148 -11.25 -20.33 -14.26
C GLN A 148 -10.02 -21.08 -13.71
N PHE A 149 -9.85 -21.10 -12.38
CA PHE A 149 -8.73 -21.80 -11.77
C PHE A 149 -8.99 -23.31 -11.78
N SER A 150 -8.18 -24.03 -12.57
CA SER A 150 -8.24 -25.49 -12.66
C SER A 150 -6.83 -26.04 -12.82
N MET A 151 -6.33 -26.72 -11.76
CA MET A 151 -5.04 -27.39 -11.78
C MET A 151 -5.08 -28.59 -10.84
N SER A 152 -4.54 -29.72 -11.27
CA SER A 152 -4.46 -30.93 -10.44
C SER A 152 -3.49 -30.71 -9.27
N GLY A 153 -3.90 -31.10 -8.08
CA GLY A 153 -3.06 -31.13 -6.88
C GLY A 153 -3.00 -29.82 -6.10
N ILE A 154 -3.55 -28.73 -6.65
CA ILE A 154 -3.64 -27.43 -5.97
C ILE A 154 -5.00 -26.76 -6.25
N HIS A 155 -5.62 -26.21 -5.23
CA HIS A 155 -6.93 -25.58 -5.30
C HIS A 155 -6.85 -24.13 -4.82
N TYR A 156 -7.37 -23.21 -5.61
CA TYR A 156 -7.55 -21.82 -5.17
C TYR A 156 -8.72 -21.73 -4.18
N TYR A 157 -8.44 -21.21 -2.99
CA TYR A 157 -9.41 -21.13 -1.90
C TYR A 157 -10.08 -19.76 -1.81
N GLY A 158 -9.38 -18.71 -2.19
CA GLY A 158 -9.88 -17.33 -2.14
C GLY A 158 -8.76 -16.31 -2.02
N SER A 159 -9.17 -15.04 -1.93
CA SER A 159 -8.23 -13.94 -1.71
C SER A 159 -8.69 -13.05 -0.57
N SER A 160 -7.73 -12.41 0.10
CA SER A 160 -7.96 -11.33 1.03
C SER A 160 -7.14 -10.10 0.63
N LEU A 161 -7.60 -8.94 1.08
CA LEU A 161 -6.83 -7.71 1.03
C LEU A 161 -6.06 -7.60 2.36
N VAL A 162 -4.77 -7.35 2.26
CA VAL A 162 -3.91 -7.03 3.41
C VAL A 162 -3.63 -5.53 3.30
N VAL A 163 -4.03 -4.81 4.34
CA VAL A 163 -3.82 -3.37 4.47
C VAL A 163 -2.73 -3.15 5.50
N GLY A 164 -1.65 -2.50 5.11
CA GLY A 164 -0.49 -2.18 5.94
C GLY A 164 0.24 -1.01 5.30
N ASP A 165 1.56 -1.03 5.33
CA ASP A 165 2.41 -0.02 4.65
C ASP A 165 2.12 -0.01 3.15
N ASP A 166 1.94 -1.20 2.58
CA ASP A 166 1.42 -1.41 1.23
C ASP A 166 0.10 -2.19 1.27
N VAL A 167 -0.75 -1.93 0.28
CA VAL A 167 -1.90 -2.79 0.03
C VAL A 167 -1.44 -4.02 -0.74
N LYS A 168 -1.75 -5.21 -0.23
CA LYS A 168 -1.41 -6.48 -0.89
C LYS A 168 -2.63 -7.33 -1.11
N LEU A 169 -2.67 -8.03 -2.23
CA LEU A 169 -3.56 -9.17 -2.41
C LEU A 169 -2.87 -10.43 -1.93
N ARG A 170 -3.54 -11.15 -1.05
CA ARG A 170 -3.10 -12.47 -0.58
C ARG A 170 -4.01 -13.52 -1.18
N HIS A 171 -3.47 -14.42 -2.01
CA HIS A 171 -4.17 -15.52 -2.64
C HIS A 171 -3.88 -16.81 -1.87
N TYR A 172 -4.92 -17.50 -1.43
CA TYR A 172 -4.83 -18.73 -0.66
C TYR A 172 -5.03 -19.96 -1.52
N PHE A 173 -4.20 -20.98 -1.27
CA PHE A 173 -4.23 -22.25 -1.97
C PHE A 173 -4.23 -23.41 -0.97
N LYS A 174 -4.97 -24.45 -1.28
CA LYS A 174 -4.96 -25.73 -0.57
C LYS A 174 -4.37 -26.79 -1.49
N LEU A 175 -3.50 -27.64 -0.95
CA LEU A 175 -2.91 -28.74 -1.68
C LEU A 175 -3.67 -30.05 -1.41
N ASP A 176 -3.66 -30.93 -2.39
CA ASP A 176 -4.07 -32.33 -2.16
C ASP A 176 -3.05 -33.05 -1.28
N SER A 177 -3.48 -34.12 -0.61
CA SER A 177 -2.62 -34.92 0.23
C SER A 177 -1.41 -35.45 -0.55
N GLY A 178 -0.22 -35.33 0.04
CA GLY A 178 1.04 -35.77 -0.56
C GLY A 178 1.62 -34.84 -1.62
N ARG A 179 1.01 -33.65 -1.84
CA ARG A 179 1.59 -32.63 -2.74
C ARG A 179 2.45 -31.64 -1.97
N ASP A 180 3.50 -31.14 -2.64
CA ASP A 180 4.40 -30.11 -2.11
C ASP A 180 4.24 -28.80 -2.89
N ILE A 181 4.15 -27.68 -2.17
CA ILE A 181 4.03 -26.34 -2.76
C ILE A 181 5.23 -25.97 -3.63
N SER A 182 6.41 -26.51 -3.35
CA SER A 182 7.62 -26.27 -4.13
C SER A 182 7.55 -26.79 -5.58
N ASN A 183 6.58 -27.65 -5.88
CA ASN A 183 6.31 -28.11 -7.25
C ASN A 183 5.51 -27.12 -8.09
N TYR A 184 5.14 -25.96 -7.51
CA TYR A 184 4.36 -24.93 -8.20
C TYR A 184 5.10 -23.61 -8.19
N SER A 185 5.03 -22.90 -9.31
CA SER A 185 5.52 -21.51 -9.45
C SER A 185 4.34 -20.54 -9.64
N PHE A 186 4.53 -19.30 -9.20
CA PHE A 186 3.50 -18.27 -9.19
C PHE A 186 4.04 -17.00 -9.86
N ALA A 187 3.93 -16.91 -11.18
CA ALA A 187 4.34 -15.74 -11.94
C ALA A 187 3.25 -14.66 -11.89
N THR A 188 3.59 -13.43 -11.50
CA THR A 188 2.66 -12.33 -11.32
C THR A 188 2.85 -11.26 -12.40
N TYR A 189 1.73 -10.76 -12.92
CA TYR A 189 1.66 -9.79 -14.00
C TYR A 189 0.73 -8.65 -13.63
N VAL A 190 1.04 -7.44 -14.11
CA VAL A 190 0.21 -6.25 -14.00
C VAL A 190 0.15 -5.54 -15.34
N GLY A 191 -1.05 -5.32 -15.87
CA GLY A 191 -1.25 -4.66 -17.16
C GLY A 191 -0.60 -5.40 -18.34
N GLY A 192 -0.27 -6.68 -18.18
CA GLY A 192 0.44 -7.50 -19.16
C GLY A 192 1.95 -7.66 -18.89
N ASP A 193 2.54 -6.80 -18.07
CA ASP A 193 3.96 -6.86 -17.72
C ASP A 193 4.20 -7.82 -16.57
N MET A 194 5.20 -8.70 -16.69
CA MET A 194 5.63 -9.57 -15.60
C MET A 194 6.34 -8.75 -14.53
N ILE A 195 5.83 -8.82 -13.28
CA ILE A 195 6.43 -8.12 -12.14
C ILE A 195 7.30 -9.03 -11.26
N GLY A 196 7.23 -10.35 -11.44
CA GLY A 196 8.08 -11.31 -10.77
C GLY A 196 7.36 -12.60 -10.39
N TYR A 197 8.09 -13.44 -9.63
CA TYR A 197 7.54 -14.63 -9.00
C TYR A 197 7.21 -14.37 -7.55
N ALA A 198 5.99 -14.73 -7.13
CA ALA A 198 5.60 -14.67 -5.73
C ALA A 198 6.04 -15.94 -5.00
N THR A 199 6.65 -15.77 -3.83
CA THR A 199 7.07 -16.88 -2.97
C THR A 199 5.90 -17.36 -2.11
N PRO A 200 5.54 -18.65 -2.15
CA PRO A 200 4.47 -19.16 -1.32
C PRO A 200 4.90 -19.26 0.15
N CYS A 201 4.00 -18.84 1.05
CA CYS A 201 4.16 -18.93 2.49
C CYS A 201 3.08 -19.84 3.09
N ARG A 202 3.42 -20.60 4.14
CA ARG A 202 2.43 -21.39 4.87
C ARG A 202 1.63 -20.50 5.82
N SER A 203 0.31 -20.62 5.77
CA SER A 203 -0.56 -19.92 6.73
C SER A 203 -0.43 -20.53 8.13
N LYS A 204 -0.29 -19.67 9.16
CA LYS A 204 -0.16 -20.13 10.55
C LYS A 204 -1.46 -20.74 11.10
N ASP A 205 -2.60 -20.21 10.67
CA ASP A 205 -3.91 -20.52 11.25
C ASP A 205 -4.73 -21.53 10.44
N LYS A 206 -4.25 -21.91 9.26
CA LYS A 206 -4.99 -22.77 8.32
C LYS A 206 -4.00 -23.70 7.62
N ASP A 207 -4.43 -24.91 7.33
CA ASP A 207 -3.64 -25.84 6.51
C ASP A 207 -3.72 -25.44 5.03
N MET A 208 -3.12 -24.26 4.75
CA MET A 208 -3.11 -23.64 3.43
C MET A 208 -1.78 -22.91 3.20
N TYR A 209 -1.50 -22.68 1.94
CA TYR A 209 -0.44 -21.77 1.50
C TYR A 209 -1.03 -20.49 0.96
N TYR A 210 -0.26 -19.42 0.99
CA TYR A 210 -0.64 -18.17 0.34
C TYR A 210 0.56 -17.53 -0.38
N ILE A 211 0.26 -16.75 -1.38
CA ILE A 211 1.19 -15.81 -2.00
C ILE A 211 0.69 -14.39 -1.76
N GLU A 212 1.61 -13.44 -1.72
CA GLU A 212 1.29 -12.01 -1.66
C GLU A 212 1.74 -11.31 -2.93
N VAL A 213 0.86 -10.46 -3.46
CA VAL A 213 1.15 -9.60 -4.59
C VAL A 213 0.90 -8.16 -4.16
N THR A 214 1.94 -7.33 -4.17
CA THR A 214 1.84 -5.92 -3.79
C THR A 214 1.00 -5.17 -4.81
N CYS A 215 0.03 -4.40 -4.33
CA CYS A 215 -0.84 -3.57 -5.13
C CYS A 215 -0.24 -2.17 -5.22
N THR A 216 0.22 -1.79 -6.40
CA THR A 216 0.61 -0.41 -6.70
C THR A 216 -0.59 0.39 -7.22
N ASN A 217 -0.45 1.71 -7.33
CA ASN A 217 -1.48 2.59 -7.87
C ASN A 217 -1.99 2.16 -9.25
N ARG A 218 -1.09 1.60 -10.07
CA ARG A 218 -1.41 1.17 -11.43
C ARG A 218 -2.28 -0.08 -11.46
N ASN A 219 -2.13 -0.97 -10.47
CA ASN A 219 -2.80 -2.27 -10.48
C ASN A 219 -4.05 -2.34 -9.60
N PHE A 220 -4.39 -1.27 -8.89
CA PHE A 220 -5.62 -1.24 -8.09
C PHE A 220 -6.88 -1.38 -8.97
N PHE A 221 -6.87 -0.70 -10.13
CA PHE A 221 -7.94 -0.72 -11.13
C PHE A 221 -7.57 -1.53 -12.38
N SER A 222 -6.30 -1.88 -12.57
CA SER A 222 -5.81 -2.62 -13.72
C SER A 222 -5.81 -4.12 -13.43
N GLY A 223 -5.90 -4.94 -14.47
CA GLY A 223 -5.87 -6.39 -14.35
C GLY A 223 -4.57 -6.86 -13.72
N MET A 224 -4.71 -7.60 -12.62
CA MET A 224 -3.63 -8.38 -12.02
C MET A 224 -3.84 -9.84 -12.36
N ARG A 225 -2.79 -10.49 -12.83
CA ARG A 225 -2.80 -11.89 -13.23
C ARG A 225 -1.73 -12.67 -12.49
N THR A 226 -2.09 -13.80 -11.96
CA THR A 226 -1.13 -14.80 -11.47
C THR A 226 -1.24 -16.06 -12.33
N ILE A 227 -0.14 -16.45 -12.96
CA ILE A 227 -0.02 -17.73 -13.64
C ILE A 227 0.57 -18.71 -12.65
N VAL A 228 -0.17 -19.77 -12.36
CA VAL A 228 0.28 -20.90 -11.54
C VAL A 228 0.69 -22.02 -12.46
N SER A 229 1.92 -22.52 -12.32
CA SER A 229 2.48 -23.58 -13.18
C SER A 229 3.08 -24.69 -12.31
N ASN A 230 2.90 -25.94 -12.75
CA ASN A 230 3.60 -27.11 -12.19
C ASN A 230 4.70 -27.67 -13.13
N GLY A 231 5.11 -26.84 -14.11
CA GLY A 231 6.09 -27.21 -15.13
C GLY A 231 5.51 -27.94 -16.36
N ASN A 232 4.33 -28.57 -16.23
CA ASN A 232 3.68 -29.28 -17.34
C ASN A 232 2.37 -28.58 -17.78
N THR A 233 1.67 -27.99 -16.84
CA THR A 233 0.38 -27.30 -17.07
C THR A 233 0.37 -25.97 -16.37
N GLU A 234 -0.42 -25.03 -16.89
CA GLU A 234 -0.59 -23.71 -16.32
C GLU A 234 -2.07 -23.42 -16.12
N THR A 235 -2.37 -22.63 -15.10
CA THR A 235 -3.70 -22.05 -14.88
C THR A 235 -3.57 -20.57 -14.50
N ILE A 236 -4.61 -19.82 -14.75
CA ILE A 236 -4.60 -18.36 -14.61
C ILE A 236 -5.56 -17.96 -13.49
N LEU A 237 -5.10 -17.04 -12.66
CA LEU A 237 -5.89 -16.35 -11.64
C LEU A 237 -5.87 -14.85 -11.96
N ASP A 238 -6.95 -14.34 -12.56
CA ASP A 238 -7.15 -12.92 -12.78
C ASP A 238 -7.93 -12.35 -11.59
N TYR A 239 -7.27 -11.55 -10.75
CA TYR A 239 -7.87 -10.98 -9.55
C TYR A 239 -7.16 -9.68 -9.15
N GLN A 240 -7.93 -8.67 -8.84
CA GLN A 240 -7.43 -7.35 -8.45
C GLN A 240 -8.14 -6.83 -7.20
N PRO A 241 -7.63 -5.79 -6.52
CA PRO A 241 -8.23 -5.27 -5.29
C PRO A 241 -9.72 -4.97 -5.42
N MET A 242 -10.15 -4.42 -6.56
CA MET A 242 -11.56 -4.11 -6.81
C MET A 242 -12.48 -5.34 -6.84
N ASN A 243 -11.98 -6.53 -7.21
CA ASN A 243 -12.78 -7.77 -7.12
C ASN A 243 -13.05 -8.15 -5.65
N TYR A 244 -12.03 -7.97 -4.78
CA TYR A 244 -12.20 -8.18 -3.34
C TYR A 244 -13.23 -7.19 -2.78
N ILE A 245 -13.08 -5.90 -3.08
CA ILE A 245 -13.99 -4.83 -2.62
C ILE A 245 -15.42 -5.13 -3.05
N ALA A 246 -15.65 -5.41 -4.33
CA ALA A 246 -16.97 -5.71 -4.86
C ALA A 246 -17.60 -6.95 -4.17
N LYS A 247 -16.80 -7.98 -3.90
CA LYS A 247 -17.23 -9.17 -3.17
C LYS A 247 -17.56 -8.85 -1.71
N ALA A 248 -16.74 -8.04 -1.04
CA ALA A 248 -16.97 -7.61 0.34
C ALA A 248 -18.30 -6.84 0.48
N TYR A 249 -18.62 -5.98 -0.48
CA TYR A 249 -19.87 -5.23 -0.53
C TYR A 249 -21.13 -6.12 -0.66
N GLY A 250 -21.00 -7.29 -1.25
CA GLY A 250 -22.08 -8.30 -1.32
C GLY A 250 -22.15 -9.22 -0.10
N SER A 251 -21.25 -9.06 0.88
CA SER A 251 -21.18 -9.93 2.06
C SER A 251 -22.05 -9.42 3.21
N SER A 252 -22.78 -10.33 3.84
CA SER A 252 -23.51 -10.05 5.09
C SER A 252 -22.59 -9.78 6.29
N LYS A 253 -21.27 -9.99 6.14
CA LYS A 253 -20.24 -9.73 7.16
C LYS A 253 -19.57 -8.35 7.02
N LEU A 254 -20.00 -7.54 6.07
CA LEU A 254 -19.45 -6.19 5.88
C LEU A 254 -19.89 -5.28 7.03
N THR A 255 -18.95 -4.90 7.90
CA THR A 255 -19.20 -3.91 8.95
C THR A 255 -19.16 -2.48 8.38
N SER A 256 -19.72 -1.51 9.14
CA SER A 256 -19.68 -0.10 8.76
C SER A 256 -18.25 0.43 8.65
N GLU A 257 -17.38 0.02 9.57
CA GLU A 257 -15.98 0.42 9.62
C GLU A 257 -15.21 -0.12 8.41
N LEU A 258 -15.37 -1.41 8.09
CA LEU A 258 -14.75 -2.01 6.91
C LEU A 258 -15.27 -1.34 5.63
N LYS A 259 -16.58 -1.07 5.55
CA LYS A 259 -17.16 -0.37 4.40
C LYS A 259 -16.52 1.02 4.22
N THR A 260 -16.42 1.79 5.30
CA THR A 260 -15.79 3.11 5.28
C THR A 260 -14.32 3.04 4.84
N LEU A 261 -13.58 2.06 5.32
CA LEU A 261 -12.19 1.83 4.90
C LEU A 261 -12.08 1.52 3.40
N LEU A 262 -12.94 0.63 2.88
CA LEU A 262 -12.94 0.28 1.46
C LEU A 262 -13.34 1.47 0.56
N ASP A 263 -14.31 2.27 0.99
CA ASP A 263 -14.70 3.50 0.30
C ASP A 263 -13.54 4.50 0.26
N ALA A 264 -12.89 4.74 1.40
CA ALA A 264 -11.75 5.66 1.50
C ALA A 264 -10.55 5.20 0.65
N MET A 265 -10.23 3.91 0.69
CA MET A 265 -9.18 3.31 -0.12
C MET A 265 -9.47 3.50 -1.61
N TYR A 266 -10.69 3.20 -2.05
CA TYR A 266 -11.11 3.39 -3.44
C TYR A 266 -10.89 4.84 -3.90
N TRP A 267 -11.36 5.81 -3.13
CA TRP A 267 -11.24 7.21 -3.51
C TRP A 267 -9.81 7.72 -3.47
N PHE A 268 -8.99 7.25 -2.56
CA PHE A 268 -7.57 7.58 -2.55
C PHE A 268 -6.88 7.08 -3.82
N GLU A 269 -7.06 5.80 -4.18
CA GLU A 269 -6.48 5.22 -5.39
C GLU A 269 -7.03 5.88 -6.66
N TYR A 270 -8.31 6.22 -6.68
CA TYR A 270 -8.96 6.91 -7.81
C TYR A 270 -8.37 8.32 -8.04
N GLN A 271 -8.07 9.06 -6.98
CA GLN A 271 -7.47 10.40 -7.10
C GLN A 271 -6.01 10.36 -7.59
N LYS A 272 -5.28 9.28 -7.36
CA LYS A 272 -3.89 9.12 -7.80
C LYS A 272 -3.75 8.93 -9.32
N ILE A 273 -4.80 8.50 -10.00
CA ILE A 273 -4.78 8.23 -11.46
C ILE A 273 -5.44 9.34 -12.29
N LYS A 274 -5.99 10.37 -11.65
CA LYS A 274 -6.50 11.59 -12.30
C LYS A 274 -5.40 12.61 -12.53
#